data_8bc43fb958c1b3cdc4778d2ba801a387
#
_entry.id   8bc43fb958c1b3cdc4778d2ba801a387
#
_cell.length_a   1.000
_cell.length_b   1.000
_cell.length_c   1.000
_cell.angle_alpha   90.00
_cell.angle_beta   90.00
_cell.angle_gamma   90.00
#
_symmetry.space_group_name_H-M   'P 1'
#
loop_
_entity.id
_entity.type
_entity.pdbx_description
1 polymer ?
#
loop_
_entity_poly.entity_id
_entity_poly.type
_entity_poly.pdbx_seq_one_letter_code
_entity_poly.pdbx_strand_id
1 'polypeptide(L)'
;MNSEASGILKHARNLLDPEQKRSSAIAGGFAWWGRDIRTEAVISSLPDQPPIFRIGSDMWKGFEGSLSDMALLSSILKDSTLSAPARMKTDPTRIGLWVDIPLDQEKGSWMAGFLALVAAQQNAEAARFARIGHAWKADNCNLGSNEGIVPSPYAEIETELLTGLGRRDSLFGKDVGLIAEQMESESLFNVHAGIHGVSAEVNLGSQTALLRFLTKQPHPRLGNGLFCFLTIPLEADPSLAMRMNELGLGLVNPIYGPGSWCVGEVGLTHLSFYPNAIYRDGLSSWVVDWSVQRARWIVDVILGTVLGGTVGTSGGRNLPLYQSLIEIYRGEHATP
;
A
#
# COMPACT_ATOMS: atom_id res chain seq x y z
N MET A 1 -6.51 -23.19 8.66
CA MET A 1 -5.50 -22.32 8.04
C MET A 1 -5.29 -22.83 6.61
N ASN A 2 -5.34 -21.99 5.59
CA ASN A 2 -5.18 -22.39 4.20
C ASN A 2 -3.75 -22.91 3.98
N SER A 3 -3.60 -24.17 3.57
CA SER A 3 -2.28 -24.84 3.42
C SER A 3 -1.42 -24.16 2.34
N GLU A 4 -2.04 -23.64 1.30
CA GLU A 4 -1.38 -22.95 0.20
C GLU A 4 -0.81 -21.60 0.65
N ALA A 5 -1.61 -20.76 1.33
CA ALA A 5 -1.14 -19.50 1.88
C ALA A 5 0.05 -19.68 2.83
N SER A 6 0.01 -20.74 3.65
CA SER A 6 1.15 -21.10 4.53
C SER A 6 2.39 -21.49 3.74
N GLY A 7 2.22 -22.20 2.61
CA GLY A 7 3.31 -22.55 1.70
C GLY A 7 3.94 -21.30 1.07
N ILE A 8 3.14 -20.37 0.62
CA ILE A 8 3.60 -19.09 0.04
C ILE A 8 4.39 -18.29 1.07
N LEU A 9 3.87 -18.12 2.31
CA LEU A 9 4.59 -17.39 3.35
C LEU A 9 5.91 -18.09 3.74
N LYS A 10 5.93 -19.41 3.82
CA LYS A 10 7.16 -20.15 4.07
C LYS A 10 8.20 -19.92 2.98
N HIS A 11 7.77 -19.88 1.71
CA HIS A 11 8.66 -19.58 0.61
C HIS A 11 9.15 -18.12 0.66
N ALA A 12 8.29 -17.16 0.91
CA ALA A 12 8.67 -15.75 1.08
C ALA A 12 9.69 -15.59 2.23
N ARG A 13 9.49 -16.27 3.37
CA ARG A 13 10.46 -16.28 4.46
C ARG A 13 11.82 -16.83 4.03
N ASN A 14 11.85 -17.93 3.26
CA ASN A 14 13.10 -18.50 2.77
C ASN A 14 13.84 -17.60 1.78
N LEU A 15 13.11 -16.78 0.99
CA LEU A 15 13.72 -15.78 0.13
C LEU A 15 14.36 -14.63 0.92
N LEU A 16 13.73 -14.21 2.03
CA LEU A 16 14.23 -13.15 2.91
C LEU A 16 15.38 -13.62 3.82
N ASP A 17 15.32 -14.86 4.25
CA ASP A 17 16.22 -15.42 5.26
C ASP A 17 16.46 -16.92 5.01
N PRO A 18 17.28 -17.27 3.99
CA PRO A 18 17.53 -18.65 3.61
C PRO A 18 18.10 -19.51 4.77
N GLU A 19 18.92 -18.90 5.61
CA GLU A 19 19.55 -19.55 6.76
C GLU A 19 18.68 -19.56 8.02
N GLN A 20 17.52 -18.90 7.99
CA GLN A 20 16.57 -18.75 9.10
C GLN A 20 17.19 -18.18 10.40
N LYS A 21 18.22 -17.34 10.27
CA LYS A 21 18.92 -16.70 11.38
C LYS A 21 18.29 -15.38 11.82
N ARG A 22 17.46 -14.79 10.96
CA ARG A 22 16.91 -13.42 11.11
C ARG A 22 15.39 -13.40 11.13
N SER A 23 14.77 -14.56 11.17
CA SER A 23 13.33 -14.71 11.18
C SER A 23 12.89 -15.74 12.22
N SER A 24 11.72 -15.51 12.76
CA SER A 24 11.05 -16.46 13.66
C SER A 24 9.63 -16.75 13.17
N ALA A 25 9.14 -17.96 13.47
CA ALA A 25 7.74 -18.28 13.27
C ALA A 25 6.89 -17.54 14.31
N ILE A 26 5.75 -17.00 13.88
CA ILE A 26 4.73 -16.44 14.74
C ILE A 26 3.37 -17.04 14.39
N ALA A 27 2.34 -16.73 15.17
CA ALA A 27 0.98 -17.19 14.89
C ALA A 27 0.51 -16.67 13.51
N GLY A 28 0.22 -17.60 12.60
CA GLY A 28 -0.27 -17.29 11.26
C GLY A 28 0.78 -16.83 10.25
N GLY A 29 2.09 -16.83 10.60
CA GLY A 29 3.11 -16.34 9.68
C GLY A 29 4.54 -16.34 10.23
N PHE A 30 5.27 -15.29 9.90
CA PHE A 30 6.64 -15.09 10.40
C PHE A 30 6.92 -13.63 10.74
N ALA A 31 7.88 -13.39 11.63
CA ALA A 31 8.54 -12.12 11.84
C ALA A 31 9.96 -12.19 11.30
N TRP A 32 10.43 -11.09 10.70
CA TRP A 32 11.75 -10.94 10.13
C TRP A 32 12.39 -9.63 10.57
N TRP A 33 13.69 -9.64 10.85
CA TRP A 33 14.44 -8.46 11.29
C TRP A 33 15.44 -8.05 10.22
N GLY A 34 15.14 -6.95 9.55
CA GLY A 34 16.08 -6.25 8.70
C GLY A 34 16.36 -4.86 9.29
N ARG A 35 17.61 -4.40 9.29
CA ARG A 35 18.03 -3.07 9.76
C ARG A 35 17.44 -2.65 11.12
N ASP A 36 17.35 -3.56 12.07
CA ASP A 36 16.80 -3.36 13.41
C ASP A 36 15.28 -3.10 13.45
N ILE A 37 14.60 -3.20 12.33
CA ILE A 37 13.14 -3.10 12.25
C ILE A 37 12.54 -4.48 12.13
N ARG A 38 11.55 -4.74 12.98
CA ARG A 38 10.74 -5.95 12.91
C ARG A 38 9.67 -5.78 11.85
N THR A 39 9.62 -6.70 10.90
CA THR A 39 8.57 -6.83 9.90
C THR A 39 7.84 -8.15 10.09
N GLU A 40 6.53 -8.11 10.13
CA GLU A 40 5.68 -9.29 10.22
C GLU A 40 4.99 -9.54 8.89
N ALA A 41 4.88 -10.80 8.51
CA ALA A 41 4.05 -11.25 7.41
C ALA A 41 3.13 -12.36 7.91
N VAL A 42 1.83 -12.10 7.91
CA VAL A 42 0.83 -13.01 8.47
C VAL A 42 -0.34 -13.22 7.49
N ILE A 43 -1.00 -14.37 7.62
CA ILE A 43 -2.28 -14.63 6.98
C ILE A 43 -3.36 -14.05 7.89
N SER A 44 -4.16 -13.15 7.35
CA SER A 44 -5.36 -12.63 8.00
C SER A 44 -6.59 -13.13 7.24
N SER A 45 -7.58 -13.60 7.95
CA SER A 45 -8.84 -14.04 7.37
C SER A 45 -9.97 -13.21 7.99
N LEU A 46 -10.75 -12.58 7.14
CA LEU A 46 -12.00 -11.94 7.53
C LEU A 46 -13.15 -12.93 7.28
N PRO A 47 -14.22 -12.90 8.06
CA PRO A 47 -15.40 -13.72 7.80
C PRO A 47 -15.88 -13.49 6.36
N ASP A 48 -16.18 -14.57 5.65
CA ASP A 48 -16.71 -14.56 4.27
C ASP A 48 -15.84 -13.89 3.20
N GLN A 49 -14.54 -13.73 3.46
CA GLN A 49 -13.59 -13.16 2.50
C GLN A 49 -12.42 -14.11 2.24
N PRO A 50 -11.80 -14.03 1.05
CA PRO A 50 -10.58 -14.78 0.80
C PRO A 50 -9.49 -14.35 1.79
N PRO A 51 -8.57 -15.27 2.15
CA PRO A 51 -7.46 -14.93 3.02
C PRO A 51 -6.57 -13.88 2.36
N ILE A 52 -6.04 -12.99 3.19
CA ILE A 52 -5.10 -11.95 2.78
C ILE A 52 -3.75 -12.16 3.47
N PHE A 53 -2.69 -11.75 2.78
CA PHE A 53 -1.39 -11.57 3.39
C PHE A 53 -1.27 -10.15 3.89
N ARG A 54 -1.09 -9.99 5.20
CA ARG A 54 -0.79 -8.71 5.82
C ARG A 54 0.69 -8.63 6.13
N ILE A 55 1.36 -7.60 5.62
CA ILE A 55 2.74 -7.28 5.94
C ILE A 55 2.74 -5.98 6.73
N GLY A 56 3.40 -5.96 7.89
CA GLY A 56 3.49 -4.81 8.76
C GLY A 56 4.89 -4.60 9.31
N SER A 57 5.39 -3.37 9.26
CA SER A 57 6.63 -2.97 9.92
C SER A 57 6.36 -1.82 10.87
N ASP A 58 6.70 -1.96 12.14
CA ASP A 58 6.65 -0.86 13.08
C ASP A 58 7.68 0.21 12.70
N MET A 59 7.28 1.46 12.73
CA MET A 59 8.13 2.54 12.25
C MET A 59 8.37 3.64 13.28
N TRP A 60 7.33 4.07 13.96
CA TRP A 60 7.36 5.28 14.78
C TRP A 60 6.52 5.11 16.05
N LYS A 61 7.02 5.59 17.19
CA LYS A 61 6.34 5.62 18.48
C LYS A 61 6.34 7.04 19.04
N GLY A 62 5.27 7.40 19.74
CA GLY A 62 5.13 8.74 20.31
C GLY A 62 4.62 9.78 19.31
N PHE A 63 3.83 9.33 18.32
CA PHE A 63 3.12 10.24 17.42
C PHE A 63 1.98 10.93 18.17
N GLU A 64 2.05 12.25 18.28
CA GLU A 64 1.06 13.07 19.00
C GLU A 64 0.20 13.94 18.07
N GLY A 65 0.52 13.96 16.78
CA GLY A 65 -0.18 14.79 15.79
C GLY A 65 0.18 16.26 15.85
N SER A 66 1.35 16.60 16.41
CA SER A 66 1.87 17.96 16.39
C SER A 66 2.12 18.45 14.96
N LEU A 67 2.27 19.76 14.75
CA LEU A 67 2.59 20.31 13.43
C LEU A 67 3.87 19.72 12.83
N SER A 68 4.88 19.45 13.66
CA SER A 68 6.10 18.79 13.23
C SER A 68 5.88 17.34 12.83
N ASP A 69 5.04 16.60 13.58
CA ASP A 69 4.65 15.23 13.25
C ASP A 69 3.92 15.18 11.92
N MET A 70 2.99 16.10 11.70
CA MET A 70 2.22 16.20 10.48
C MET A 70 3.08 16.56 9.26
N ALA A 71 4.07 17.42 9.40
CA ALA A 71 5.03 17.75 8.34
C ALA A 71 5.88 16.53 7.96
N LEU A 72 6.37 15.78 8.96
CA LEU A 72 7.12 14.54 8.73
C LEU A 72 6.23 13.47 8.11
N LEU A 73 5.02 13.29 8.61
CA LEU A 73 4.04 12.35 8.06
C LEU A 73 3.76 12.66 6.57
N SER A 74 3.60 13.92 6.21
CA SER A 74 3.41 14.32 4.80
C SER A 74 4.57 13.86 3.91
N SER A 75 5.81 13.98 4.38
CA SER A 75 6.98 13.47 3.65
C SER A 75 6.96 11.94 3.52
N ILE A 76 6.64 11.24 4.61
CA ILE A 76 6.55 9.78 4.62
C ILE A 76 5.49 9.29 3.63
N LEU A 77 4.29 9.90 3.66
CA LEU A 77 3.18 9.55 2.78
C LEU A 77 3.54 9.68 1.30
N LYS A 78 4.26 10.73 0.91
CA LYS A 78 4.70 10.95 -0.48
C LYS A 78 5.75 9.94 -0.96
N ASP A 79 6.55 9.43 -0.05
CA ASP A 79 7.63 8.49 -0.35
C ASP A 79 7.20 7.02 -0.28
N SER A 80 6.03 6.72 0.29
CA SER A 80 5.52 5.36 0.48
C SER A 80 4.76 4.88 -0.74
N THR A 81 5.35 3.99 -1.51
CA THR A 81 4.78 3.50 -2.78
C THR A 81 4.35 2.03 -2.75
N LEU A 82 4.81 1.26 -1.77
CA LEU A 82 4.46 -0.14 -1.60
C LEU A 82 3.62 -0.41 -0.35
N SER A 83 3.66 0.48 0.63
CA SER A 83 3.01 0.28 1.93
C SER A 83 2.38 1.57 2.42
N ALA A 84 1.26 1.46 3.11
CA ALA A 84 0.53 2.58 3.66
C ALA A 84 0.99 2.89 5.10
N PRO A 85 1.44 4.10 5.41
CA PRO A 85 1.59 4.55 6.80
C PRO A 85 0.23 4.59 7.48
N ALA A 86 0.11 3.94 8.63
CA ALA A 86 -1.12 3.90 9.41
C ALA A 86 -0.82 3.74 10.90
N ARG A 87 -1.71 4.24 11.75
CA ARG A 87 -1.64 4.03 13.20
C ARG A 87 -2.00 2.59 13.57
N MET A 88 -1.35 2.10 14.60
CA MET A 88 -1.70 0.78 15.13
C MET A 88 -3.01 0.87 15.92
N LYS A 89 -3.92 -0.10 15.69
CA LYS A 89 -5.20 -0.15 16.42
C LYS A 89 -5.02 -0.32 17.93
N THR A 90 -3.97 -1.03 18.34
CA THR A 90 -3.68 -1.32 19.75
C THR A 90 -2.98 -0.19 20.47
N ASP A 91 -2.31 0.70 19.73
CA ASP A 91 -1.59 1.85 20.26
C ASP A 91 -1.57 2.96 19.22
N PRO A 92 -2.48 3.94 19.31
CA PRO A 92 -2.59 5.01 18.31
C PRO A 92 -1.40 5.97 18.29
N THR A 93 -0.51 5.90 19.27
CA THR A 93 0.76 6.66 19.27
C THR A 93 1.84 5.99 18.42
N ARG A 94 1.59 4.79 17.91
CA ARG A 94 2.50 4.04 17.05
C ARG A 94 2.03 4.07 15.60
N ILE A 95 2.94 4.40 14.70
CA ILE A 95 2.73 4.33 13.26
C ILE A 95 3.59 3.20 12.69
N GLY A 96 2.99 2.38 11.86
CA GLY A 96 3.66 1.37 11.06
C GLY A 96 3.45 1.59 9.58
N LEU A 97 4.18 0.84 8.77
CA LEU A 97 3.91 0.65 7.34
C LEU A 97 3.17 -0.67 7.15
N TRP A 98 2.09 -0.63 6.38
CA TRP A 98 1.19 -1.77 6.23
C TRP A 98 0.80 -1.98 4.77
N VAL A 99 0.62 -3.24 4.41
CA VAL A 99 0.00 -3.61 3.13
C VAL A 99 -0.79 -4.90 3.29
N ASP A 100 -1.98 -4.92 2.70
CA ASP A 100 -2.84 -6.10 2.58
C ASP A 100 -2.85 -6.56 1.12
N ILE A 101 -2.51 -7.82 0.88
CA ILE A 101 -2.41 -8.43 -0.44
C ILE A 101 -3.33 -9.63 -0.49
N PRO A 102 -4.32 -9.68 -1.40
CA PRO A 102 -5.21 -10.82 -1.51
C PRO A 102 -4.45 -12.06 -1.97
N LEU A 103 -4.83 -13.22 -1.44
CA LEU A 103 -4.34 -14.49 -1.96
C LEU A 103 -5.00 -14.78 -3.29
N ASP A 104 -4.20 -14.88 -4.34
CA ASP A 104 -4.64 -15.44 -5.61
C ASP A 104 -4.07 -16.86 -5.77
N GLN A 105 -4.96 -17.83 -5.78
CA GLN A 105 -4.61 -19.25 -5.85
C GLN A 105 -4.01 -19.63 -7.21
N GLU A 106 -4.42 -18.98 -8.30
CA GLU A 106 -3.90 -19.27 -9.64
C GLU A 106 -2.45 -18.80 -9.83
N LYS A 107 -1.99 -17.89 -8.97
CA LYS A 107 -0.69 -17.20 -9.11
C LYS A 107 0.28 -17.45 -7.95
N GLY A 108 0.06 -18.51 -7.18
CA GLY A 108 0.82 -18.81 -5.95
C GLY A 108 2.34 -18.77 -6.10
N SER A 109 2.89 -19.16 -7.25
CA SER A 109 4.35 -19.25 -7.44
C SER A 109 5.07 -17.90 -7.44
N TRP A 110 4.46 -16.83 -7.94
CA TRP A 110 5.10 -15.50 -7.95
C TRP A 110 4.79 -14.68 -6.70
N MET A 111 3.71 -15.01 -5.98
CA MET A 111 3.31 -14.28 -4.77
C MET A 111 4.38 -14.32 -3.69
N ALA A 112 5.08 -15.42 -3.52
CA ALA A 112 6.16 -15.52 -2.54
C ALA A 112 7.27 -14.50 -2.80
N GLY A 113 7.71 -14.35 -4.05
CA GLY A 113 8.69 -13.33 -4.44
C GLY A 113 8.17 -11.90 -4.25
N PHE A 114 6.91 -11.67 -4.57
CA PHE A 114 6.27 -10.38 -4.36
C PHE A 114 6.19 -10.02 -2.86
N LEU A 115 5.73 -10.94 -2.02
CA LEU A 115 5.66 -10.73 -0.58
C LEU A 115 7.04 -10.47 0.04
N ALA A 116 8.06 -11.21 -0.40
CA ALA A 116 9.44 -11.00 0.05
C ALA A 116 9.96 -9.61 -0.35
N LEU A 117 9.72 -9.18 -1.59
CA LEU A 117 10.09 -7.85 -2.06
C LEU A 117 9.40 -6.75 -1.28
N VAL A 118 8.08 -6.86 -1.09
CA VAL A 118 7.31 -5.87 -0.32
C VAL A 118 7.80 -5.82 1.12
N ALA A 119 8.04 -6.96 1.77
CA ALA A 119 8.54 -7.01 3.14
C ALA A 119 9.94 -6.37 3.26
N ALA A 120 10.85 -6.66 2.32
CA ALA A 120 12.19 -6.09 2.30
C ALA A 120 12.16 -4.57 2.09
N GLN A 121 11.39 -4.09 1.11
CA GLN A 121 11.25 -2.68 0.83
C GLN A 121 10.59 -1.94 1.99
N GLN A 122 9.51 -2.48 2.54
CA GLN A 122 8.79 -1.91 3.68
C GLN A 122 9.69 -1.81 4.92
N ASN A 123 10.49 -2.84 5.19
CA ASN A 123 11.47 -2.82 6.28
C ASN A 123 12.50 -1.69 6.12
N ALA A 124 13.00 -1.48 4.90
CA ALA A 124 13.94 -0.40 4.63
C ALA A 124 13.32 0.98 4.74
N GLU A 125 12.12 1.15 4.26
CA GLU A 125 11.39 2.41 4.38
C GLU A 125 11.10 2.71 5.84
N ALA A 126 10.66 1.73 6.62
CA ALA A 126 10.46 1.86 8.06
C ALA A 126 11.75 2.25 8.78
N ALA A 127 12.87 1.60 8.48
CA ALA A 127 14.17 1.92 9.06
C ALA A 127 14.63 3.35 8.71
N ARG A 128 14.38 3.80 7.48
CA ARG A 128 14.69 5.16 7.05
C ARG A 128 13.84 6.20 7.81
N PHE A 129 12.55 5.97 7.88
CA PHE A 129 11.63 6.89 8.54
C PHE A 129 11.82 6.92 10.06
N ALA A 130 12.11 5.78 10.68
CA ALA A 130 12.46 5.70 12.08
C ALA A 130 13.70 6.56 12.44
N ARG A 131 14.70 6.61 11.54
CA ARG A 131 15.89 7.47 11.73
C ARG A 131 15.55 8.96 11.63
N ILE A 132 14.67 9.33 10.70
CA ILE A 132 14.18 10.72 10.57
C ILE A 132 13.37 11.10 11.80
N GLY A 133 12.47 10.22 12.27
CA GLY A 133 11.70 10.41 13.50
C GLY A 133 12.59 10.56 14.75
N HIS A 134 13.71 9.86 14.80
CA HIS A 134 14.69 10.01 15.88
C HIS A 134 15.26 11.44 15.94
N ALA A 135 15.56 12.04 14.80
CA ALA A 135 15.97 13.44 14.73
C ALA A 135 14.89 14.40 15.28
N TRP A 136 13.64 14.00 15.27
CA TRP A 136 12.48 14.75 15.76
C TRP A 136 12.05 14.35 17.18
N LYS A 137 12.90 13.63 17.94
CA LYS A 137 12.65 13.10 19.29
C LYS A 137 11.56 12.01 19.37
N ALA A 138 11.13 11.44 18.25
CA ALA A 138 10.29 10.26 18.27
C ALA A 138 11.12 9.05 18.75
N ASP A 139 10.64 8.32 19.74
CA ASP A 139 11.25 7.06 20.15
C ASP A 139 11.09 6.03 19.03
N ASN A 140 12.18 5.46 18.57
CA ASN A 140 12.13 4.35 17.61
C ASN A 140 11.41 3.15 18.18
N CYS A 141 10.43 2.65 17.47
CA CYS A 141 9.62 1.53 17.92
C CYS A 141 10.37 0.27 17.87
N ASN A 142 11.41 -0.12 17.72
CA ASN A 142 11.95 -1.48 17.66
C ASN A 142 13.43 -1.57 17.25
N LEU A 143 14.25 -0.80 17.91
CA LEU A 143 15.69 -1.04 17.89
C LEU A 143 16.07 -2.21 18.83
N GLY A 144 15.09 -2.89 19.38
CA GLY A 144 15.32 -4.06 20.21
C GLY A 144 15.58 -5.30 19.35
N SER A 145 16.82 -5.72 19.29
CA SER A 145 17.15 -7.07 18.85
C SER A 145 16.36 -8.10 19.65
N ASN A 146 15.67 -9.02 18.99
CA ASN A 146 15.42 -10.31 19.62
C ASN A 146 16.79 -10.93 19.91
N GLU A 147 17.06 -11.25 21.16
CA GLU A 147 18.34 -11.84 21.54
C GLU A 147 18.67 -13.01 20.62
N GLY A 148 19.77 -12.92 19.90
CA GLY A 148 20.27 -13.97 19.01
C GLY A 148 19.94 -13.81 17.52
N ILE A 149 19.15 -12.82 17.09
CA ILE A 149 18.87 -12.58 15.67
C ILE A 149 19.72 -11.41 15.18
N VAL A 150 20.67 -11.69 14.30
CA VAL A 150 21.53 -10.67 13.69
C VAL A 150 20.76 -9.96 12.57
N PRO A 151 20.63 -8.61 12.61
CA PRO A 151 20.00 -7.84 11.54
C PRO A 151 20.69 -8.09 10.20
N SER A 152 19.88 -8.23 9.15
CA SER A 152 20.43 -8.37 7.81
C SER A 152 20.98 -7.06 7.28
N PRO A 153 22.13 -7.03 6.62
CA PRO A 153 22.47 -5.94 5.73
C PRO A 153 21.40 -5.87 4.63
N TYR A 154 20.59 -4.84 4.69
CA TYR A 154 19.45 -4.66 3.76
C TYR A 154 19.92 -4.62 2.30
N ALA A 155 21.09 -4.04 2.05
CA ALA A 155 21.68 -3.95 0.72
C ALA A 155 21.85 -5.32 0.03
N GLU A 156 22.12 -6.38 0.78
CA GLU A 156 22.28 -7.72 0.21
C GLU A 156 20.93 -8.27 -0.28
N ILE A 157 19.88 -8.18 0.55
CA ILE A 157 18.55 -8.69 0.18
C ILE A 157 17.95 -7.87 -0.96
N GLU A 158 18.08 -6.54 -0.89
CA GLU A 158 17.63 -5.66 -1.98
C GLU A 158 18.38 -5.98 -3.27
N THR A 159 19.68 -6.21 -3.16
CA THR A 159 20.51 -6.60 -4.30
C THR A 159 20.06 -7.96 -4.84
N GLU A 160 19.87 -8.98 -4.02
CA GLU A 160 19.40 -10.30 -4.46
C GLU A 160 18.01 -10.26 -5.10
N LEU A 161 17.08 -9.51 -4.52
CA LEU A 161 15.71 -9.38 -5.04
C LEU A 161 15.62 -8.48 -6.28
N LEU A 162 16.54 -7.53 -6.46
CA LEU A 162 16.48 -6.54 -7.52
C LEU A 162 17.52 -6.73 -8.64
N THR A 163 18.65 -7.38 -8.39
CA THR A 163 19.73 -7.50 -9.40
C THR A 163 19.46 -8.49 -10.52
N GLY A 164 18.49 -9.39 -10.39
CA GLY A 164 18.03 -10.20 -11.53
C GLY A 164 17.51 -9.35 -12.72
N LEU A 165 17.52 -8.02 -12.63
CA LEU A 165 16.63 -7.14 -13.39
C LEU A 165 17.31 -6.02 -14.14
N GLY A 166 18.61 -6.04 -14.35
CA GLY A 166 19.39 -5.05 -15.10
C GLY A 166 18.80 -4.51 -16.42
N ARG A 167 17.47 -4.53 -16.55
CA ARG A 167 16.73 -4.01 -17.69
C ARG A 167 16.57 -2.51 -17.57
N ARG A 168 16.91 -1.82 -18.64
CA ARG A 168 16.81 -0.36 -18.73
C ARG A 168 15.37 0.14 -18.90
N ASP A 169 14.44 -0.72 -19.35
CA ASP A 169 13.06 -0.34 -19.65
C ASP A 169 12.07 -1.06 -18.73
N SER A 170 10.91 -0.46 -18.53
CA SER A 170 9.80 -1.08 -17.83
C SER A 170 9.26 -2.27 -18.62
N LEU A 171 9.14 -3.42 -17.96
CA LEU A 171 8.49 -4.60 -18.54
C LEU A 171 7.01 -4.38 -18.80
N PHE A 172 6.37 -3.50 -18.01
CA PHE A 172 4.97 -3.10 -18.19
C PHE A 172 4.73 -2.24 -19.43
N GLY A 173 5.78 -1.75 -20.06
CA GLY A 173 5.67 -0.95 -21.30
C GLY A 173 5.01 -1.70 -22.46
N LYS A 174 5.12 -3.04 -22.47
CA LYS A 174 4.44 -3.88 -23.48
C LYS A 174 2.94 -4.05 -23.23
N ASP A 175 2.48 -3.79 -22.00
CA ASP A 175 1.09 -3.97 -21.59
C ASP A 175 0.26 -2.68 -21.70
N VAL A 176 0.83 -1.59 -22.24
CA VAL A 176 0.14 -0.29 -22.35
C VAL A 176 -1.20 -0.43 -23.10
N GLY A 177 -1.23 -1.21 -24.21
CA GLY A 177 -2.47 -1.49 -24.93
C GLY A 177 -3.48 -2.26 -24.08
N LEU A 178 -3.05 -3.32 -23.42
CA LEU A 178 -3.90 -4.13 -22.53
C LEU A 178 -4.48 -3.29 -21.38
N ILE A 179 -3.66 -2.43 -20.76
CA ILE A 179 -4.11 -1.52 -19.70
C ILE A 179 -5.20 -0.59 -20.24
N ALA A 180 -5.02 -0.02 -21.43
CA ALA A 180 -6.00 0.89 -22.03
C ALA A 180 -7.31 0.16 -22.33
N GLU A 181 -7.26 -1.00 -23.00
CA GLU A 181 -8.43 -1.84 -23.30
C GLU A 181 -9.20 -2.21 -22.02
N GLN A 182 -8.51 -2.58 -20.96
CA GLN A 182 -9.15 -2.91 -19.70
C GLN A 182 -9.79 -1.69 -19.04
N MET A 183 -9.16 -0.52 -19.09
CA MET A 183 -9.77 0.72 -18.60
C MET A 183 -11.05 1.07 -19.35
N GLU A 184 -11.07 0.89 -20.66
CA GLU A 184 -12.26 1.09 -21.48
C GLU A 184 -13.37 0.07 -21.11
N SER A 185 -13.01 -1.19 -20.88
CA SER A 185 -13.97 -2.23 -20.46
C SER A 185 -14.58 -1.96 -19.09
N GLU A 186 -13.84 -1.29 -18.20
CA GLU A 186 -14.31 -0.82 -16.88
C GLU A 186 -15.13 0.47 -16.95
N SER A 187 -15.49 0.92 -18.16
CA SER A 187 -16.27 2.13 -18.40
C SER A 187 -15.62 3.42 -17.88
N LEU A 188 -14.29 3.50 -17.94
CA LEU A 188 -13.57 4.73 -17.69
C LEU A 188 -13.64 5.65 -18.90
N PHE A 189 -13.55 6.97 -18.66
CA PHE A 189 -13.68 7.99 -19.69
C PHE A 189 -12.31 8.51 -20.12
N ASN A 190 -12.24 9.06 -21.33
CA ASN A 190 -11.07 9.77 -21.84
C ASN A 190 -9.79 8.93 -21.68
N VAL A 191 -9.86 7.64 -22.08
CA VAL A 191 -8.71 6.74 -22.03
C VAL A 191 -7.70 7.16 -23.10
N HIS A 192 -6.48 7.50 -22.68
CA HIS A 192 -5.39 7.90 -23.55
C HIS A 192 -4.16 7.01 -23.30
N ALA A 193 -3.80 6.23 -24.30
CA ALA A 193 -2.56 5.47 -24.32
C ALA A 193 -1.47 6.24 -25.07
N GLY A 194 -0.26 6.27 -24.51
CA GLY A 194 0.90 6.93 -25.10
C GLY A 194 2.23 6.29 -24.72
N ILE A 195 3.32 6.85 -25.17
CA ILE A 195 4.67 6.31 -24.95
C ILE A 195 5.09 6.31 -23.46
N HIS A 196 4.44 7.10 -22.64
CA HIS A 196 4.73 7.19 -21.20
C HIS A 196 3.83 6.30 -20.34
N GLY A 197 2.75 5.76 -20.92
CA GLY A 197 1.77 4.95 -20.19
C GLY A 197 0.32 5.23 -20.61
N VAL A 198 -0.61 5.04 -19.69
CA VAL A 198 -2.04 5.21 -19.92
C VAL A 198 -2.62 6.16 -18.87
N SER A 199 -3.56 7.00 -19.29
CA SER A 199 -4.38 7.79 -18.39
C SER A 199 -5.85 7.64 -18.72
N ALA A 200 -6.71 7.75 -17.70
CA ALA A 200 -8.16 7.72 -17.84
C ALA A 200 -8.82 8.56 -16.75
N GLU A 201 -10.04 8.95 -17.00
CA GLU A 201 -10.87 9.66 -16.06
C GLU A 201 -11.91 8.76 -15.43
N VAL A 202 -12.10 8.90 -14.12
CA VAL A 202 -13.12 8.20 -13.33
C VAL A 202 -14.18 9.23 -12.92
N ASN A 203 -15.43 9.01 -13.31
CA ASN A 203 -16.51 9.87 -12.91
C ASN A 203 -16.86 9.65 -11.43
N LEU A 204 -16.76 10.70 -10.64
CA LEU A 204 -17.11 10.73 -9.22
C LEU A 204 -18.40 11.52 -8.95
N GLY A 205 -19.31 11.57 -9.88
CA GLY A 205 -20.53 12.38 -9.81
C GLY A 205 -20.29 13.83 -10.23
N SER A 206 -20.09 14.74 -9.29
CA SER A 206 -19.82 16.15 -9.61
C SER A 206 -18.35 16.46 -9.92
N GLN A 207 -17.46 15.52 -9.71
CA GLN A 207 -16.01 15.65 -9.90
C GLN A 207 -15.48 14.48 -10.73
N THR A 208 -14.26 14.64 -11.23
CA THR A 208 -13.56 13.61 -12.00
C THR A 208 -12.22 13.32 -11.36
N ALA A 209 -11.97 12.07 -11.03
CA ALA A 209 -10.63 11.63 -10.63
C ALA A 209 -9.80 11.25 -11.85
N LEU A 210 -8.50 11.40 -11.74
CA LEU A 210 -7.55 11.03 -12.77
C LEU A 210 -6.78 9.77 -12.35
N LEU A 211 -6.87 8.73 -13.17
CA LEU A 211 -6.12 7.51 -13.03
C LEU A 211 -4.99 7.48 -14.07
N ARG A 212 -3.74 7.27 -13.63
CA ARG A 212 -2.56 7.23 -14.51
C ARG A 212 -1.68 6.04 -14.20
N PHE A 213 -1.23 5.37 -15.25
CA PHE A 213 -0.24 4.30 -15.23
C PHE A 213 0.96 4.73 -16.04
N LEU A 214 2.12 4.92 -15.39
CA LEU A 214 3.34 5.42 -16.05
C LEU A 214 4.40 4.32 -16.09
N THR A 215 4.86 4.00 -17.31
CA THR A 215 5.85 2.95 -17.56
C THR A 215 7.25 3.50 -17.88
N LYS A 216 7.40 4.82 -18.00
CA LYS A 216 8.69 5.46 -18.33
C LYS A 216 9.32 6.25 -17.19
N GLN A 217 8.68 6.18 -16.01
CA GLN A 217 9.20 6.85 -14.81
C GLN A 217 9.86 5.83 -13.89
N PRO A 218 11.19 5.86 -13.72
CA PRO A 218 11.85 4.95 -12.80
C PRO A 218 11.60 5.37 -11.34
N HIS A 219 11.42 4.40 -10.49
CA HIS A 219 11.42 4.62 -9.05
C HIS A 219 12.87 4.83 -8.56
N PRO A 220 13.15 5.81 -7.69
CA PRO A 220 14.53 6.16 -7.30
C PRO A 220 15.33 5.01 -6.68
N ARG A 221 14.65 4.02 -6.09
CA ARG A 221 15.27 2.90 -5.38
C ARG A 221 15.01 1.53 -5.99
N LEU A 222 13.89 1.39 -6.71
CA LEU A 222 13.44 0.10 -7.25
C LEU A 222 13.63 0.01 -8.77
N GLY A 223 14.19 1.05 -9.40
CA GLY A 223 14.40 1.08 -10.82
C GLY A 223 13.12 1.17 -11.64
N ASN A 224 13.12 0.50 -12.80
CA ASN A 224 12.00 0.57 -13.72
C ASN A 224 10.82 -0.33 -13.29
N GLY A 225 9.61 0.08 -13.63
CA GLY A 225 8.38 -0.60 -13.26
C GLY A 225 7.16 0.15 -13.76
N LEU A 226 6.06 0.02 -13.04
CA LEU A 226 4.79 0.68 -13.28
C LEU A 226 4.43 1.55 -12.09
N PHE A 227 4.37 2.87 -12.28
CA PHE A 227 3.72 3.77 -11.34
C PHE A 227 2.23 3.85 -11.62
N CYS A 228 1.43 3.83 -10.56
CA CYS A 228 -0.01 4.05 -10.61
C CYS A 228 -0.37 5.21 -9.70
N PHE A 229 -1.14 6.15 -10.25
CA PHE A 229 -1.63 7.34 -9.55
C PHE A 229 -3.14 7.40 -9.71
N LEU A 230 -3.85 7.44 -8.60
CA LEU A 230 -5.25 7.82 -8.57
C LEU A 230 -5.35 9.15 -7.84
N THR A 231 -5.64 10.22 -8.58
CA THR A 231 -5.71 11.59 -8.06
C THR A 231 -7.16 12.06 -8.03
N ILE A 232 -7.61 12.49 -6.87
CA ILE A 232 -8.94 13.04 -6.63
C ILE A 232 -8.77 14.52 -6.37
N PRO A 233 -9.45 15.39 -7.11
CA PRO A 233 -9.36 16.84 -6.92
C PRO A 233 -10.17 17.26 -5.68
N LEU A 234 -9.70 16.87 -4.52
CA LEU A 234 -10.28 17.13 -3.21
C LEU A 234 -9.24 17.84 -2.36
N GLU A 235 -9.63 18.95 -1.73
CA GLU A 235 -8.77 19.57 -0.73
C GLU A 235 -8.45 18.56 0.37
N ALA A 236 -7.17 18.33 0.59
CA ALA A 236 -6.70 17.27 1.47
C ALA A 236 -5.48 17.73 2.27
N ASP A 237 -5.39 17.23 3.49
CA ASP A 237 -4.26 17.37 4.35
C ASP A 237 -3.63 15.99 4.69
N PRO A 238 -2.47 15.95 5.36
CA PRO A 238 -1.86 14.68 5.74
C PRO A 238 -2.71 13.85 6.70
N SER A 239 -3.59 14.45 7.51
CA SER A 239 -4.51 13.73 8.40
C SER A 239 -5.52 12.94 7.59
N LEU A 240 -6.13 13.54 6.58
CA LEU A 240 -7.05 12.86 5.68
C LEU A 240 -6.35 11.71 4.95
N ALA A 241 -5.16 11.95 4.38
CA ALA A 241 -4.40 10.91 3.70
C ALA A 241 -4.09 9.72 4.62
N MET A 242 -3.67 9.99 5.85
CA MET A 242 -3.43 8.94 6.85
C MET A 242 -4.70 8.18 7.21
N ARG A 243 -5.83 8.89 7.39
CA ARG A 243 -7.12 8.25 7.63
C ARG A 243 -7.54 7.33 6.50
N MET A 244 -7.32 7.74 5.25
CA MET A 244 -7.59 6.90 4.08
C MET A 244 -6.73 5.63 4.07
N ASN A 245 -5.48 5.72 4.48
CA ASN A 245 -4.61 4.56 4.66
C ASN A 245 -5.14 3.62 5.77
N GLU A 246 -5.51 4.16 6.92
CA GLU A 246 -6.08 3.40 8.05
C GLU A 246 -7.36 2.68 7.66
N LEU A 247 -8.22 3.34 6.90
CA LEU A 247 -9.49 2.78 6.44
C LEU A 247 -9.32 1.67 5.40
N GLY A 248 -8.31 1.76 4.54
CA GLY A 248 -7.96 0.72 3.58
C GLY A 248 -7.45 -0.57 4.21
N LEU A 249 -6.98 -0.52 5.48
CA LEU A 249 -6.36 -1.65 6.14
C LEU A 249 -7.34 -2.38 7.06
N GLY A 250 -7.76 -3.57 6.65
CA GLY A 250 -8.46 -4.52 7.53
C GLY A 250 -9.93 -4.25 7.78
N LEU A 251 -10.61 -3.65 6.83
CA LEU A 251 -12.04 -3.42 6.86
C LEU A 251 -12.82 -4.50 6.12
N VAL A 252 -14.15 -4.46 6.30
CA VAL A 252 -15.11 -5.43 5.75
C VAL A 252 -15.03 -5.58 4.21
N ASN A 253 -14.54 -4.54 3.52
CA ASN A 253 -14.13 -4.59 2.11
C ASN A 253 -12.76 -3.93 2.00
N PRO A 254 -11.69 -4.64 2.32
CA PRO A 254 -10.34 -4.09 2.23
C PRO A 254 -10.02 -3.75 0.79
N ILE A 255 -9.40 -2.59 0.60
CA ILE A 255 -8.86 -2.23 -0.69
C ILE A 255 -7.46 -2.76 -0.74
N TYR A 256 -7.30 -3.77 -1.56
CA TYR A 256 -6.08 -4.51 -1.68
C TYR A 256 -5.03 -3.78 -2.52
N GLY A 257 -3.82 -4.27 -2.38
CA GLY A 257 -2.69 -3.90 -3.20
C GLY A 257 -1.78 -2.84 -2.56
N PRO A 258 -0.56 -2.77 -3.06
CA PRO A 258 0.45 -1.81 -2.64
C PRO A 258 0.00 -0.36 -2.83
N GLY A 259 0.63 0.52 -2.07
CA GLY A 259 0.49 1.95 -2.24
C GLY A 259 0.07 2.68 -0.98
N SER A 260 0.03 3.99 -1.09
CA SER A 260 -0.27 4.92 0.00
C SER A 260 -1.08 6.11 -0.49
N TRP A 261 -2.03 6.56 0.30
CA TRP A 261 -2.65 7.86 0.13
C TRP A 261 -1.70 8.95 0.61
N CYS A 262 -1.56 9.99 -0.19
CA CYS A 262 -0.77 11.17 0.13
C CYS A 262 -1.46 12.44 -0.38
N VAL A 263 -0.99 13.58 0.08
CA VAL A 263 -1.41 14.89 -0.44
C VAL A 263 -0.57 15.21 -1.67
N GLY A 264 -1.20 15.20 -2.84
CA GLY A 264 -0.61 15.60 -4.11
C GLY A 264 -0.75 17.11 -4.36
N GLU A 265 -0.24 17.57 -5.51
CA GLU A 265 -0.33 18.99 -5.92
C GLU A 265 -1.76 19.46 -6.19
N VAL A 266 -2.60 18.55 -6.67
CA VAL A 266 -3.98 18.86 -7.10
C VAL A 266 -5.05 18.20 -6.23
N GLY A 267 -4.65 17.53 -5.15
CA GLY A 267 -5.59 16.90 -4.23
C GLY A 267 -5.08 15.62 -3.61
N LEU A 268 -6.01 14.82 -3.10
CA LEU A 268 -5.72 13.53 -2.50
C LEU A 268 -5.26 12.53 -3.58
N THR A 269 -4.09 11.94 -3.40
CA THR A 269 -3.52 11.02 -4.39
C THR A 269 -3.15 9.68 -3.75
N HIS A 270 -3.63 8.58 -4.33
CA HIS A 270 -3.08 7.26 -4.04
C HIS A 270 -1.94 6.98 -5.00
N LEU A 271 -0.78 6.64 -4.47
CA LEU A 271 0.44 6.34 -5.20
C LEU A 271 0.86 4.91 -4.94
N SER A 272 1.06 4.13 -6.00
CA SER A 272 1.64 2.79 -5.92
C SER A 272 2.70 2.57 -6.99
N PHE A 273 3.66 1.68 -6.70
CA PHE A 273 4.72 1.30 -7.63
C PHE A 273 4.89 -0.22 -7.67
N TYR A 274 4.97 -0.75 -8.87
CA TYR A 274 5.19 -2.17 -9.16
C TYR A 274 6.51 -2.33 -9.91
N PRO A 275 7.59 -2.78 -9.24
CA PRO A 275 8.89 -2.91 -9.89
C PRO A 275 8.92 -4.04 -10.92
N ASN A 276 9.83 -3.94 -11.89
CA ASN A 276 10.04 -5.00 -12.89
C ASN A 276 10.28 -6.38 -12.27
N ALA A 277 10.81 -6.43 -11.05
CA ALA A 277 11.06 -7.66 -10.30
C ALA A 277 9.84 -8.56 -10.18
N ILE A 278 8.68 -7.97 -10.03
CA ILE A 278 7.42 -8.69 -9.84
C ILE A 278 6.62 -8.83 -11.13
N TYR A 279 7.11 -8.28 -12.26
CA TYR A 279 6.38 -8.37 -13.51
C TYR A 279 6.09 -9.83 -13.89
N ARG A 280 4.85 -10.12 -14.18
CA ARG A 280 4.34 -11.38 -14.72
C ARG A 280 3.19 -11.07 -15.67
N ASP A 281 2.96 -11.96 -16.63
CA ASP A 281 1.83 -11.84 -17.53
C ASP A 281 0.51 -11.85 -16.73
N GLY A 282 -0.37 -10.90 -17.03
CA GLY A 282 -1.63 -10.67 -16.33
C GLY A 282 -1.56 -9.80 -15.07
N LEU A 283 -0.36 -9.43 -14.58
CA LEU A 283 -0.26 -8.55 -13.40
C LEU A 283 -0.82 -7.16 -13.69
N SER A 284 -0.61 -6.63 -14.91
CA SER A 284 -1.13 -5.33 -15.32
C SER A 284 -2.65 -5.25 -15.19
N SER A 285 -3.36 -6.32 -15.56
CA SER A 285 -4.82 -6.41 -15.41
C SER A 285 -5.25 -6.31 -13.94
N TRP A 286 -4.54 -6.97 -13.05
CA TRP A 286 -4.81 -6.88 -11.62
C TRP A 286 -4.61 -5.47 -11.07
N VAL A 287 -3.52 -4.83 -11.49
CA VAL A 287 -3.20 -3.48 -11.04
C VAL A 287 -4.27 -2.48 -11.50
N VAL A 288 -4.80 -2.65 -12.73
CA VAL A 288 -5.94 -1.86 -13.22
C VAL A 288 -7.17 -2.12 -12.36
N ASP A 289 -7.53 -3.38 -12.16
CA ASP A 289 -8.69 -3.77 -11.37
C ASP A 289 -8.64 -3.20 -9.95
N TRP A 290 -7.52 -3.38 -9.23
CA TRP A 290 -7.35 -2.80 -7.89
C TRP A 290 -7.46 -1.28 -7.87
N SER A 291 -6.94 -0.61 -8.90
CA SER A 291 -7.00 0.85 -8.99
C SER A 291 -8.41 1.36 -9.27
N VAL A 292 -9.15 0.67 -10.13
CA VAL A 292 -10.56 0.98 -10.44
C VAL A 292 -11.45 0.71 -9.23
N GLN A 293 -11.27 -0.43 -8.55
CA GLN A 293 -12.01 -0.75 -7.33
C GLN A 293 -11.75 0.30 -6.24
N ARG A 294 -10.50 0.75 -6.09
CA ARG A 294 -10.14 1.82 -5.17
C ARG A 294 -10.81 3.14 -5.52
N ALA A 295 -10.87 3.50 -6.79
CA ALA A 295 -11.57 4.69 -7.25
C ALA A 295 -13.07 4.62 -6.94
N ARG A 296 -13.71 3.49 -7.23
CA ARG A 296 -15.14 3.25 -6.91
C ARG A 296 -15.42 3.32 -5.41
N TRP A 297 -14.56 2.71 -4.61
CA TRP A 297 -14.69 2.75 -3.15
C TRP A 297 -14.67 4.19 -2.61
N ILE A 298 -13.82 5.04 -3.16
CA ILE A 298 -13.78 6.44 -2.75
C ILE A 298 -15.06 7.17 -3.12
N VAL A 299 -15.62 6.89 -4.30
CA VAL A 299 -16.93 7.42 -4.70
C VAL A 299 -17.97 7.07 -3.64
N ASP A 300 -18.03 5.78 -3.29
CA ASP A 300 -19.01 5.30 -2.32
C ASP A 300 -18.79 5.89 -0.92
N VAL A 301 -17.53 6.05 -0.52
CA VAL A 301 -17.14 6.44 0.83
C VAL A 301 -17.11 7.96 1.04
N ILE A 302 -16.46 8.71 0.15
CA ILE A 302 -16.31 10.16 0.32
C ILE A 302 -17.49 10.93 -0.28
N LEU A 303 -17.92 10.59 -1.48
CA LEU A 303 -18.92 11.37 -2.19
C LEU A 303 -20.35 11.06 -1.76
N GLY A 304 -20.61 9.80 -1.46
CA GLY A 304 -21.88 9.43 -0.85
C GLY A 304 -22.12 10.16 0.46
N THR A 305 -21.06 10.58 1.14
CA THR A 305 -21.08 11.29 2.42
C THR A 305 -21.20 12.80 2.28
N VAL A 306 -20.42 13.40 1.39
CA VAL A 306 -20.32 14.86 1.26
C VAL A 306 -21.56 15.45 0.58
N LEU A 307 -22.19 14.71 -0.33
CA LEU A 307 -23.29 15.24 -1.14
C LEU A 307 -24.69 14.97 -0.57
N GLY A 308 -24.81 14.26 0.56
CA GLY A 308 -26.13 13.99 1.17
C GLY A 308 -27.06 13.16 0.26
N GLY A 309 -26.52 12.57 -0.80
CA GLY A 309 -27.26 11.74 -1.73
C GLY A 309 -27.55 10.38 -1.10
N THR A 310 -28.79 9.95 -1.18
CA THR A 310 -29.16 8.55 -0.97
C THR A 310 -28.45 7.72 -2.03
N VAL A 311 -27.27 7.20 -1.69
CA VAL A 311 -26.57 6.23 -2.53
C VAL A 311 -27.48 5.02 -2.64
N GLY A 312 -27.83 4.68 -3.87
CA GLY A 312 -28.65 3.50 -4.16
C GLY A 312 -28.02 2.29 -3.49
N THR A 313 -28.83 1.60 -2.70
CA THR A 313 -28.47 0.48 -1.84
C THR A 313 -28.05 -0.76 -2.63
N SER A 314 -26.85 -0.74 -3.16
CA SER A 314 -26.18 -1.96 -3.57
C SER A 314 -25.11 -2.33 -2.53
N GLY A 315 -25.56 -2.91 -1.42
CA GLY A 315 -24.69 -3.50 -0.42
C GLY A 315 -24.70 -2.80 0.93
N GLY A 316 -25.75 -3.00 1.73
CA GLY A 316 -25.93 -2.44 3.08
C GLY A 316 -24.95 -2.90 4.18
N ARG A 317 -23.68 -3.22 3.84
CA ARG A 317 -22.66 -3.65 4.81
C ARG A 317 -21.62 -2.57 5.15
N ASN A 318 -21.61 -1.43 4.46
CA ASN A 318 -20.61 -0.37 4.66
C ASN A 318 -21.08 0.81 5.54
N LEU A 319 -22.28 0.73 6.10
CA LEU A 319 -22.89 1.79 6.89
C LEU A 319 -22.02 2.27 8.08
N PRO A 320 -21.37 1.40 8.88
CA PRO A 320 -20.56 1.85 10.03
C PRO A 320 -19.30 2.61 9.60
N LEU A 321 -18.66 2.20 8.50
CA LEU A 321 -17.48 2.85 7.94
C LEU A 321 -17.80 4.25 7.41
N TYR A 322 -18.89 4.31 6.70
CA TYR A 322 -19.46 5.50 6.14
C TYR A 322 -19.81 6.53 7.23
N GLN A 323 -20.46 6.09 8.32
CA GLN A 323 -20.78 6.94 9.47
C GLN A 323 -19.51 7.45 10.16
N SER A 324 -18.48 6.63 10.31
CA SER A 324 -17.21 7.04 10.93
C SER A 324 -16.49 8.11 10.10
N LEU A 325 -16.53 8.03 8.77
CA LEU A 325 -15.97 9.08 7.90
C LEU A 325 -16.76 10.39 7.97
N ILE A 326 -18.09 10.31 8.04
CA ILE A 326 -18.94 11.48 8.22
C ILE A 326 -18.61 12.18 9.55
N GLU A 327 -18.49 11.43 10.62
CA GLU A 327 -18.22 11.96 11.96
C GLU A 327 -16.85 12.62 12.01
N ILE A 328 -15.85 12.02 11.37
CA ILE A 328 -14.49 12.58 11.26
C ILE A 328 -14.52 13.88 10.47
N TYR A 329 -15.14 13.89 9.29
CA TYR A 329 -15.20 15.08 8.43
C TYR A 329 -16.02 16.22 9.08
N ARG A 330 -17.12 15.90 9.74
CA ARG A 330 -17.94 16.89 10.47
C ARG A 330 -17.27 17.38 11.75
N GLY A 331 -16.53 16.52 12.46
CA GLY A 331 -15.84 16.89 13.69
C GLY A 331 -14.68 17.83 13.49
N GLU A 332 -13.95 17.71 12.36
CA GLU A 332 -12.81 18.57 12.04
C GLU A 332 -13.22 19.94 11.48
N HIS A 333 -14.40 20.05 10.89
CA HIS A 333 -14.95 21.33 10.39
C HIS A 333 -15.93 22.02 11.35
N ALA A 334 -16.20 21.43 12.51
CA ALA A 334 -17.13 21.97 13.52
C ALA A 334 -16.43 22.81 14.61
N THR A 335 -15.17 23.15 14.47
CA THR A 335 -14.47 24.05 15.40
C THR A 335 -14.54 25.47 14.85
N PRO A 336 -15.08 26.43 15.66
CA PRO A 336 -15.31 27.81 15.24
C PRO A 336 -14.03 28.62 15.01
#